data_22f027a2e90f6db6e5fab58d51516cb4
#
_entry.id   22f027a2e90f6db6e5fab58d51516cb4
#
_cell.length_a   1.000
_cell.length_b   1.000
_cell.length_c   1.000
_cell.angle_alpha   90.00
_cell.angle_beta   90.00
_cell.angle_gamma   90.00
#
_symmetry.space_group_name_H-M   'P 1'
#
loop_
_entity.id
_entity.type
_entity.pdbx_description
1 polymer ?
#
loop_
_entity_poly.entity_id
_entity_poly.type
_entity_poly.pdbx_seq_one_letter_code
_entity_poly.pdbx_strand_id
1 'polypeptide(L)'
;IISLITLCLGLSIQAQSNAELVSSTVVKSDIESHIYFLASDELKGRQTGSDELKIAAAYLANHLRKYGVKPAGENGSFYHNVPLETVSAPSNISLKLNDITGAQFLGVSVKNIDYDGEAVFLDFGSKEDFEKVDVKGKLVITKAGNPESTNMMSKLMAGRAKRELAKSFGVAGLIELIEVEQNMWERFAHYFNEGQTGLKNPEKTEKFVHIYMGDPAMTNAVSMANAKSITANLKVEGIETKEFSSRNVVGYLEGTDPKLKDEFIIYSAHYDHVGIGKPNAENDSIYNGARDNAIGTATVLSAAENLAKYPTKRSSLFILFTGEEKGLLGSKYYAENPVMPLNKMVYCFNSDNGGYNDTSKVTIFGLHRTTVA
;
A
#
# COMPACT_ATOMS: atom_id res chain seq x y z
N ILE A 1 -47.26 19.44 -66.67
CA ILE A 1 -47.21 19.44 -65.20
C ILE A 1 -46.27 18.31 -64.81
N ILE A 2 -45.03 18.66 -64.49
CA ILE A 2 -43.98 17.70 -64.03
C ILE A 2 -44.03 17.70 -62.50
N SER A 3 -44.47 16.59 -61.92
CA SER A 3 -44.53 16.41 -60.45
C SER A 3 -43.17 15.97 -59.98
N LEU A 4 -42.47 16.80 -59.18
CA LEU A 4 -41.18 16.52 -58.59
C LEU A 4 -41.44 15.73 -57.30
N ILE A 5 -41.19 14.41 -57.29
CA ILE A 5 -41.25 13.61 -56.10
C ILE A 5 -39.90 13.75 -55.38
N THR A 6 -39.88 14.54 -54.32
CA THR A 6 -38.72 14.65 -53.43
C THR A 6 -38.65 13.43 -52.51
N LEU A 7 -37.76 12.51 -52.81
CA LEU A 7 -37.47 11.33 -51.96
C LEU A 7 -36.64 11.77 -50.76
N CYS A 8 -37.28 12.03 -49.64
CA CYS A 8 -36.56 12.21 -48.34
C CYS A 8 -36.05 10.86 -47.86
N LEU A 9 -34.77 10.56 -48.17
CA LEU A 9 -34.05 9.51 -47.50
C LEU A 9 -33.78 9.96 -46.04
N GLY A 10 -34.65 9.54 -45.15
CA GLY A 10 -34.44 9.64 -43.72
C GLY A 10 -33.29 8.73 -43.30
N LEU A 11 -32.10 9.27 -43.19
CA LEU A 11 -30.98 8.63 -42.47
C LEU A 11 -31.37 8.54 -40.99
N SER A 12 -31.91 7.40 -40.57
CA SER A 12 -32.05 7.09 -39.16
C SER A 12 -30.64 6.91 -38.59
N ILE A 13 -30.14 7.95 -37.99
CA ILE A 13 -28.91 7.87 -37.13
C ILE A 13 -29.32 7.08 -35.90
N GLN A 14 -29.10 5.77 -35.93
CA GLN A 14 -29.27 4.92 -34.76
C GLN A 14 -28.17 5.23 -33.80
N ALA A 15 -28.48 5.81 -32.63
CA ALA A 15 -27.50 6.06 -31.58
C ALA A 15 -26.95 4.71 -31.13
N GLN A 16 -25.60 4.57 -31.15
CA GLN A 16 -24.93 3.39 -30.62
C GLN A 16 -25.19 3.27 -29.12
N SER A 17 -25.43 2.05 -28.67
CA SER A 17 -25.55 1.76 -27.23
C SER A 17 -24.20 1.95 -26.54
N ASN A 18 -24.18 2.21 -25.23
CA ASN A 18 -22.96 2.31 -24.46
C ASN A 18 -22.09 1.04 -24.56
N ALA A 19 -22.69 -0.14 -24.65
CA ALA A 19 -21.99 -1.40 -24.83
C ALA A 19 -21.25 -1.47 -26.18
N GLU A 20 -21.85 -0.98 -27.26
CA GLU A 20 -21.21 -0.89 -28.59
C GLU A 20 -20.06 0.13 -28.59
N LEU A 21 -20.23 1.27 -27.90
CA LEU A 21 -19.17 2.26 -27.76
C LEU A 21 -17.95 1.68 -27.02
N VAL A 22 -18.19 0.96 -25.92
CA VAL A 22 -17.12 0.29 -25.17
C VAL A 22 -16.45 -0.79 -26.02
N SER A 23 -17.20 -1.69 -26.64
CA SER A 23 -16.65 -2.78 -27.47
C SER A 23 -15.89 -2.31 -28.71
N SER A 24 -16.08 -1.06 -29.12
CA SER A 24 -15.35 -0.48 -30.25
C SER A 24 -13.88 -0.12 -29.96
N THR A 25 -13.49 -0.06 -28.69
CA THR A 25 -12.13 0.30 -28.23
C THR A 25 -11.54 -0.75 -27.29
N VAL A 26 -12.36 -1.54 -26.59
CA VAL A 26 -11.87 -2.61 -25.71
C VAL A 26 -11.62 -3.86 -26.55
N VAL A 27 -10.41 -3.98 -27.05
CA VAL A 27 -9.97 -5.06 -27.95
C VAL A 27 -9.07 -6.01 -27.16
N LYS A 28 -9.35 -7.31 -27.28
CA LYS A 28 -8.61 -8.36 -26.56
C LYS A 28 -7.10 -8.29 -26.77
N SER A 29 -6.67 -8.10 -28.04
CA SER A 29 -5.25 -8.01 -28.38
C SER A 29 -4.53 -6.85 -27.71
N ASP A 30 -5.21 -5.73 -27.50
CA ASP A 30 -4.63 -4.54 -26.89
C ASP A 30 -4.46 -4.76 -25.38
N ILE A 31 -5.47 -5.35 -24.73
CA ILE A 31 -5.40 -5.75 -23.32
C ILE A 31 -4.26 -6.77 -23.11
N GLU A 32 -4.20 -7.80 -23.95
CA GLU A 32 -3.11 -8.79 -23.92
C GLU A 32 -1.73 -8.14 -24.09
N SER A 33 -1.60 -7.19 -25.01
CA SER A 33 -0.34 -6.47 -25.25
C SER A 33 0.12 -5.69 -24.01
N HIS A 34 -0.82 -5.02 -23.30
CA HIS A 34 -0.50 -4.33 -22.07
C HIS A 34 -0.08 -5.29 -20.96
N ILE A 35 -0.79 -6.42 -20.81
CA ILE A 35 -0.47 -7.42 -19.79
C ILE A 35 0.88 -8.08 -20.09
N TYR A 36 1.14 -8.50 -21.33
CA TYR A 36 2.41 -9.11 -21.72
C TYR A 36 3.60 -8.19 -21.49
N PHE A 37 3.45 -6.88 -21.76
CA PHE A 37 4.52 -5.93 -21.46
C PHE A 37 4.71 -5.75 -19.96
N LEU A 38 3.62 -5.44 -19.23
CA LEU A 38 3.71 -5.13 -17.80
C LEU A 38 4.13 -6.34 -16.96
N ALA A 39 3.75 -7.54 -17.35
CA ALA A 39 4.08 -8.78 -16.67
C ALA A 39 5.28 -9.51 -17.25
N SER A 40 6.09 -8.84 -18.11
CA SER A 40 7.28 -9.45 -18.70
C SER A 40 8.42 -9.58 -17.69
N ASP A 41 9.31 -10.54 -17.93
CA ASP A 41 10.50 -10.78 -17.09
C ASP A 41 11.47 -9.60 -17.10
N GLU A 42 11.49 -8.82 -18.21
CA GLU A 42 12.32 -7.62 -18.35
C GLU A 42 11.96 -6.56 -17.29
N LEU A 43 10.69 -6.54 -16.82
CA LEU A 43 10.25 -5.65 -15.76
C LEU A 43 10.46 -6.20 -14.35
N LYS A 44 11.02 -7.41 -14.21
CA LYS A 44 11.45 -8.01 -12.93
C LYS A 44 10.43 -7.83 -11.80
N GLY A 45 9.13 -7.96 -12.13
CA GLY A 45 8.05 -7.82 -11.16
C GLY A 45 7.83 -6.39 -10.63
N ARG A 46 8.30 -5.35 -11.31
CA ARG A 46 7.96 -3.93 -11.10
C ARG A 46 7.99 -3.48 -9.63
N GLN A 47 9.03 -3.87 -8.89
CA GLN A 47 9.13 -3.51 -7.47
C GLN A 47 9.11 -1.99 -7.27
N THR A 48 8.39 -1.55 -6.24
CA THR A 48 8.29 -0.14 -5.87
C THR A 48 9.69 0.52 -5.78
N GLY A 49 9.90 1.58 -6.57
CA GLY A 49 11.16 2.34 -6.60
C GLY A 49 12.24 1.77 -7.53
N SER A 50 12.03 0.62 -8.15
CA SER A 50 12.98 0.03 -9.10
C SER A 50 13.06 0.81 -10.42
N ASP A 51 14.12 0.58 -11.18
CA ASP A 51 14.25 1.17 -12.52
C ASP A 51 13.25 0.54 -13.50
N GLU A 52 12.92 -0.72 -13.33
CA GLU A 52 11.90 -1.43 -14.08
C GLU A 52 10.52 -0.80 -13.87
N LEU A 53 10.18 -0.39 -12.65
CA LEU A 53 8.94 0.35 -12.40
C LEU A 53 8.95 1.74 -13.05
N LYS A 54 10.10 2.39 -13.16
CA LYS A 54 10.22 3.67 -13.91
C LYS A 54 9.97 3.47 -15.40
N ILE A 55 10.41 2.34 -15.97
CA ILE A 55 10.12 1.94 -17.36
C ILE A 55 8.61 1.72 -17.52
N ALA A 56 7.98 0.99 -16.61
CA ALA A 56 6.54 0.81 -16.62
C ALA A 56 5.80 2.16 -16.55
N ALA A 57 6.21 3.08 -15.67
CA ALA A 57 5.63 4.43 -15.59
C ALA A 57 5.74 5.21 -16.90
N ALA A 58 6.89 5.12 -17.58
CA ALA A 58 7.09 5.76 -18.88
C ALA A 58 6.20 5.15 -19.96
N TYR A 59 6.04 3.83 -19.98
CA TYR A 59 5.11 3.13 -20.85
C TYR A 59 3.68 3.64 -20.66
N LEU A 60 3.20 3.69 -19.42
CA LEU A 60 1.85 4.15 -19.07
C LEU A 60 1.61 5.61 -19.48
N ALA A 61 2.56 6.50 -19.18
CA ALA A 61 2.49 7.90 -19.55
C ALA A 61 2.45 8.10 -21.08
N ASN A 62 3.17 7.26 -21.83
CA ASN A 62 3.17 7.31 -23.30
C ASN A 62 1.85 6.82 -23.90
N HIS A 63 1.22 5.78 -23.31
CA HIS A 63 -0.11 5.34 -23.75
C HIS A 63 -1.18 6.39 -23.45
N LEU A 64 -1.19 6.98 -22.26
CA LEU A 64 -2.09 8.09 -21.95
C LEU A 64 -1.91 9.26 -22.94
N ARG A 65 -0.66 9.63 -23.25
CA ARG A 65 -0.36 10.67 -24.26
C ARG A 65 -0.87 10.29 -25.65
N LYS A 66 -0.67 9.03 -26.08
CA LYS A 66 -1.15 8.50 -27.36
C LYS A 66 -2.67 8.64 -27.50
N TYR A 67 -3.41 8.42 -26.41
CA TYR A 67 -4.85 8.56 -26.37
C TYR A 67 -5.33 10.02 -26.27
N GLY A 68 -4.44 10.99 -26.16
CA GLY A 68 -4.82 12.41 -26.04
C GLY A 68 -5.18 12.86 -24.62
N VAL A 69 -4.89 12.03 -23.63
CA VAL A 69 -5.04 12.40 -22.20
C VAL A 69 -4.07 13.52 -21.87
N LYS A 70 -4.53 14.54 -21.17
CA LYS A 70 -3.71 15.66 -20.71
C LYS A 70 -2.91 15.25 -19.46
N PRO A 71 -1.63 15.65 -19.35
CA PRO A 71 -0.85 15.39 -18.15
C PRO A 71 -1.44 16.18 -16.95
N ALA A 72 -1.47 15.56 -15.78
CA ALA A 72 -1.94 16.16 -14.53
C ALA A 72 -0.91 16.11 -13.40
N GLY A 73 0.28 15.59 -13.67
CA GLY A 73 1.36 15.52 -12.68
C GLY A 73 2.16 16.83 -12.57
N GLU A 74 3.25 16.76 -11.84
CA GLU A 74 4.11 17.90 -11.56
C GLU A 74 4.78 18.45 -12.82
N ASN A 75 4.94 19.76 -12.88
CA ASN A 75 5.62 20.47 -13.98
C ASN A 75 5.07 20.14 -15.37
N GLY A 76 3.75 19.89 -15.49
CA GLY A 76 3.11 19.53 -16.75
C GLY A 76 3.47 18.14 -17.28
N SER A 77 3.98 17.26 -16.44
CA SER A 77 4.25 15.85 -16.72
C SER A 77 3.06 14.96 -16.34
N PHE A 78 3.16 13.67 -16.65
CA PHE A 78 2.23 12.66 -16.12
C PHE A 78 2.64 12.15 -14.73
N TYR A 79 3.74 12.64 -14.15
CA TYR A 79 4.30 12.08 -12.94
C TYR A 79 3.96 12.93 -11.71
N HIS A 80 3.45 12.26 -10.69
CA HIS A 80 3.28 12.77 -9.34
C HIS A 80 4.24 12.00 -8.44
N ASN A 81 5.34 12.67 -8.04
CA ASN A 81 6.43 12.03 -7.32
C ASN A 81 6.03 11.71 -5.88
N VAL A 82 6.35 10.50 -5.46
CA VAL A 82 6.06 9.98 -4.12
C VAL A 82 7.39 9.79 -3.40
N PRO A 83 7.73 10.64 -2.43
CA PRO A 83 8.95 10.49 -1.63
C PRO A 83 8.82 9.33 -0.66
N LEU A 84 9.78 8.42 -0.72
CA LEU A 84 9.80 7.18 0.05
C LEU A 84 11.10 7.04 0.83
N GLU A 85 11.03 6.30 1.92
CA GLU A 85 12.21 5.80 2.64
C GLU A 85 12.05 4.32 2.96
N THR A 86 13.14 3.57 2.87
CA THR A 86 13.23 2.23 3.43
C THR A 86 14.11 2.25 4.66
N VAL A 87 13.60 1.72 5.76
CA VAL A 87 14.34 1.51 6.99
C VAL A 87 14.70 0.04 7.05
N SER A 88 15.99 -0.27 7.08
CA SER A 88 16.45 -1.66 7.17
C SER A 88 16.01 -2.31 8.47
N ALA A 89 15.92 -3.64 8.48
CA ALA A 89 15.92 -4.34 9.76
C ALA A 89 17.22 -4.07 10.51
N PRO A 90 17.21 -4.13 11.85
CA PRO A 90 18.44 -4.08 12.62
C PRO A 90 19.33 -5.28 12.30
N SER A 91 20.64 -5.06 12.22
CA SER A 91 21.61 -6.15 12.08
C SER A 91 21.80 -6.93 13.38
N ASN A 92 21.51 -6.29 14.50
CA ASN A 92 21.57 -6.88 15.83
C ASN A 92 20.52 -6.29 16.76
N ILE A 93 19.82 -7.18 17.49
CA ILE A 93 19.01 -6.86 18.66
C ILE A 93 19.49 -7.75 19.79
N SER A 94 19.93 -7.16 20.88
CA SER A 94 20.25 -7.86 22.12
C SER A 94 19.45 -7.26 23.28
N LEU A 95 18.85 -8.11 24.09
CA LEU A 95 18.10 -7.72 25.27
C LEU A 95 18.52 -8.62 26.43
N LYS A 96 18.93 -8.00 27.52
CA LYS A 96 19.15 -8.67 28.79
C LYS A 96 18.19 -8.08 29.83
N LEU A 97 17.45 -8.95 30.49
CA LEU A 97 16.55 -8.60 31.61
C LEU A 97 17.01 -9.34 32.85
N ASN A 98 17.50 -8.59 33.87
CA ASN A 98 18.26 -9.13 34.98
C ASN A 98 19.42 -10.01 34.46
N ASP A 99 19.46 -11.29 34.80
CA ASP A 99 20.50 -12.22 34.37
C ASP A 99 20.12 -13.05 33.12
N ILE A 100 18.97 -12.80 32.53
CA ILE A 100 18.47 -13.58 31.38
C ILE A 100 18.70 -12.81 30.08
N THR A 101 19.31 -13.47 29.10
CA THR A 101 19.50 -12.93 27.75
C THR A 101 18.47 -13.55 26.82
N GLY A 102 17.71 -12.71 26.10
CA GLY A 102 16.76 -13.16 25.10
C GLY A 102 17.43 -13.52 23.78
N ALA A 103 16.79 -14.39 23.00
CA ALA A 103 17.34 -14.93 21.75
C ALA A 103 16.48 -14.69 20.50
N GLN A 104 15.18 -14.41 20.64
CA GLN A 104 14.26 -14.29 19.51
C GLN A 104 13.55 -12.93 19.50
N PHE A 105 13.91 -12.09 18.53
CA PHE A 105 13.38 -10.73 18.44
C PHE A 105 12.91 -10.40 17.03
N LEU A 106 11.81 -9.60 16.93
CA LEU A 106 11.36 -8.96 15.70
C LEU A 106 11.18 -7.48 15.94
N GLY A 107 11.88 -6.66 15.19
CA GLY A 107 11.75 -5.21 15.24
C GLY A 107 10.56 -4.71 14.42
N VAL A 108 9.50 -4.25 15.08
CA VAL A 108 8.30 -3.72 14.39
C VAL A 108 8.44 -2.24 14.07
N SER A 109 9.02 -1.49 14.97
CA SER A 109 9.45 -0.11 14.79
C SER A 109 10.76 0.03 15.55
N VAL A 110 11.81 0.45 14.86
CA VAL A 110 13.15 0.41 15.45
C VAL A 110 13.96 1.64 15.11
N LYS A 111 14.84 1.99 16.02
CA LYS A 111 15.95 2.93 15.86
C LYS A 111 17.18 2.36 16.53
N ASN A 112 18.37 2.79 16.14
CA ASN A 112 19.56 2.47 16.90
C ASN A 112 19.43 3.02 18.33
N ILE A 113 19.63 2.17 19.33
CA ILE A 113 19.53 2.51 20.74
C ILE A 113 20.53 1.67 21.54
N ASP A 114 21.11 2.26 22.55
CA ASP A 114 21.85 1.60 23.61
C ASP A 114 21.23 2.07 24.93
N TYR A 115 20.42 1.20 25.52
CA TYR A 115 19.63 1.50 26.71
C TYR A 115 20.12 0.63 27.85
N ASP A 116 20.47 1.28 28.95
CA ASP A 116 20.77 0.64 30.23
C ASP A 116 19.94 1.32 31.32
N GLY A 117 19.03 0.57 31.94
CA GLY A 117 18.10 1.13 32.91
C GLY A 117 17.07 0.12 33.41
N GLU A 118 15.90 0.62 33.71
CA GLU A 118 14.80 -0.18 34.26
C GLU A 118 13.78 -0.58 33.21
N ALA A 119 13.20 -1.76 33.37
CA ALA A 119 11.98 -2.16 32.68
C ALA A 119 10.87 -2.47 33.70
N VAL A 120 9.63 -2.31 33.25
CA VAL A 120 8.43 -2.68 34.03
C VAL A 120 7.54 -3.58 33.17
N PHE A 121 6.92 -4.56 33.83
CA PHE A 121 5.95 -5.46 33.18
C PHE A 121 4.53 -4.98 33.48
N LEU A 122 3.73 -4.75 32.44
CA LEU A 122 2.38 -4.21 32.52
C LEU A 122 1.32 -5.14 31.90
N ASP A 123 1.37 -6.43 32.19
CA ASP A 123 0.47 -7.43 31.64
C ASP A 123 0.14 -7.20 30.15
N PHE A 124 -1.09 -6.84 29.80
CA PHE A 124 -1.46 -6.48 28.41
C PHE A 124 -1.20 -5.00 28.08
N GLY A 125 -0.83 -4.17 29.05
CA GLY A 125 -0.52 -2.74 28.84
C GLY A 125 -1.75 -1.94 28.45
N SER A 126 -2.82 -2.05 29.20
CA SER A 126 -3.97 -1.15 29.10
C SER A 126 -3.59 0.27 29.53
N LYS A 127 -4.43 1.25 29.18
CA LYS A 127 -4.20 2.64 29.62
C LYS A 127 -4.12 2.73 31.14
N GLU A 128 -4.99 2.01 31.84
CA GLU A 128 -5.04 1.93 33.28
C GLU A 128 -3.76 1.33 33.88
N ASP A 129 -3.12 0.40 33.19
CA ASP A 129 -1.84 -0.18 33.64
C ASP A 129 -0.71 0.84 33.52
N PHE A 130 -0.67 1.62 32.45
CA PHE A 130 0.29 2.72 32.28
C PHE A 130 0.10 3.83 33.30
N GLU A 131 -1.13 4.12 33.72
CA GLU A 131 -1.46 5.16 34.73
C GLU A 131 -1.06 4.76 36.17
N LYS A 132 -0.98 3.47 36.46
CA LYS A 132 -0.67 2.96 37.80
C LYS A 132 0.82 2.95 38.16
N VAL A 133 1.69 3.02 37.16
CA VAL A 133 3.14 2.81 37.32
C VAL A 133 3.92 3.96 36.66
N ASP A 134 4.97 4.45 37.30
CA ASP A 134 5.89 5.38 36.65
C ASP A 134 6.72 4.65 35.59
N VAL A 135 6.38 4.92 34.33
CA VAL A 135 6.98 4.28 33.15
C VAL A 135 7.88 5.23 32.34
N LYS A 136 7.93 6.52 32.73
CA LYS A 136 8.66 7.53 31.95
C LYS A 136 10.14 7.20 31.87
N GLY A 137 10.67 7.12 30.65
CA GLY A 137 12.08 6.80 30.37
C GLY A 137 12.45 5.34 30.61
N LYS A 138 11.53 4.46 30.98
CA LYS A 138 11.77 3.03 31.20
C LYS A 138 11.40 2.22 29.96
N LEU A 139 11.90 0.99 29.85
CA LEU A 139 11.33 0.01 28.92
C LEU A 139 10.04 -0.55 29.51
N VAL A 140 9.02 -0.67 28.68
CA VAL A 140 7.76 -1.32 29.07
C VAL A 140 7.67 -2.67 28.36
N ILE A 141 7.41 -3.71 29.15
CA ILE A 141 7.22 -5.07 28.67
C ILE A 141 5.76 -5.44 28.86
N THR A 142 5.11 -5.96 27.81
CA THR A 142 3.72 -6.39 27.86
C THR A 142 3.51 -7.73 27.17
N LYS A 143 2.40 -8.39 27.40
CA LYS A 143 1.92 -9.47 26.53
C LYS A 143 1.47 -8.88 25.19
N ALA A 144 1.71 -9.62 24.10
CA ALA A 144 1.27 -9.20 22.77
C ALA A 144 -0.27 -9.27 22.65
N GLY A 145 -0.82 -8.27 21.96
CA GLY A 145 -2.26 -8.14 21.79
C GLY A 145 -2.95 -7.52 22.99
N ASN A 146 -4.21 -7.86 23.15
CA ASN A 146 -5.07 -7.57 24.29
C ASN A 146 -5.83 -8.85 24.68
N PRO A 147 -6.62 -8.89 25.79
CA PRO A 147 -7.35 -10.09 26.21
C PRO A 147 -8.31 -10.66 25.14
N GLU A 148 -8.76 -9.84 24.20
CA GLU A 148 -9.70 -10.23 23.14
C GLU A 148 -8.99 -10.68 21.85
N SER A 149 -7.68 -10.58 21.79
CA SER A 149 -6.89 -10.92 20.59
C SER A 149 -6.85 -12.43 20.37
N THR A 150 -7.52 -12.92 19.32
CA THR A 150 -7.67 -14.34 19.01
C THR A 150 -6.73 -14.84 17.93
N ASN A 151 -6.10 -13.96 17.16
CA ASN A 151 -5.21 -14.29 16.07
C ASN A 151 -4.08 -13.25 15.93
N MET A 152 -3.11 -13.56 15.07
CA MET A 152 -1.93 -12.71 14.91
C MET A 152 -2.26 -11.32 14.39
N MET A 153 -3.19 -11.18 13.46
CA MET A 153 -3.56 -9.87 12.94
C MET A 153 -4.15 -8.98 14.04
N SER A 154 -5.03 -9.52 14.88
CA SER A 154 -5.58 -8.77 16.02
C SER A 154 -4.52 -8.39 17.06
N LYS A 155 -3.50 -9.27 17.29
CA LYS A 155 -2.34 -8.94 18.15
C LYS A 155 -1.52 -7.78 17.56
N LEU A 156 -1.23 -7.80 16.25
CA LEU A 156 -0.48 -6.73 15.58
C LEU A 156 -1.21 -5.40 15.60
N MET A 157 -2.53 -5.40 15.39
CA MET A 157 -3.36 -4.18 15.47
C MET A 157 -3.36 -3.60 16.88
N ALA A 158 -3.54 -4.44 17.90
CA ALA A 158 -3.47 -4.03 19.31
C ALA A 158 -2.08 -3.48 19.68
N GLY A 159 -1.00 -4.11 19.19
CA GLY A 159 0.38 -3.66 19.37
C GLY A 159 0.64 -2.28 18.77
N ARG A 160 0.01 -1.97 17.62
CA ARG A 160 0.10 -0.63 17.02
C ARG A 160 -0.54 0.44 17.92
N ALA A 161 -1.73 0.17 18.45
CA ALA A 161 -2.41 1.10 19.38
C ALA A 161 -1.60 1.26 20.67
N LYS A 162 -1.09 0.16 21.23
CA LYS A 162 -0.26 0.15 22.43
C LYS A 162 1.04 0.94 22.26
N ARG A 163 1.67 0.87 21.09
CA ARG A 163 2.84 1.68 20.76
C ARG A 163 2.56 3.18 20.85
N GLU A 164 1.43 3.64 20.30
CA GLU A 164 1.08 5.06 20.36
C GLU A 164 0.75 5.49 21.82
N LEU A 165 0.12 4.60 22.59
CA LEU A 165 -0.10 4.81 24.02
C LEU A 165 1.25 4.90 24.78
N ALA A 166 2.17 3.97 24.57
CA ALA A 166 3.49 3.95 25.18
C ALA A 166 4.28 5.23 24.91
N LYS A 167 4.23 5.72 23.65
CA LYS A 167 4.85 7.01 23.28
C LYS A 167 4.26 8.16 24.10
N SER A 168 2.94 8.21 24.31
CA SER A 168 2.29 9.29 25.05
C SER A 168 2.68 9.33 26.53
N PHE A 169 3.10 8.21 27.09
CA PHE A 169 3.65 8.10 28.46
C PHE A 169 5.16 8.32 28.55
N GLY A 170 5.82 8.57 27.42
CA GLY A 170 7.26 8.88 27.38
C GLY A 170 8.17 7.72 27.75
N VAL A 171 7.77 6.47 27.43
CA VAL A 171 8.60 5.28 27.68
C VAL A 171 9.78 5.23 26.68
N ALA A 172 10.88 4.61 27.06
CA ALA A 172 12.08 4.45 26.23
C ALA A 172 11.85 3.47 25.06
N GLY A 173 11.03 2.43 25.29
CA GLY A 173 10.66 1.43 24.29
C GLY A 173 9.63 0.45 24.80
N LEU A 174 8.97 -0.23 23.87
CA LEU A 174 7.95 -1.25 24.13
C LEU A 174 8.45 -2.61 23.64
N ILE A 175 8.34 -3.60 24.52
CA ILE A 175 8.65 -5.00 24.21
C ILE A 175 7.38 -5.80 24.44
N GLU A 176 6.90 -6.49 23.39
CA GLU A 176 5.74 -7.35 23.50
C GLU A 176 6.14 -8.83 23.49
N LEU A 177 5.78 -9.55 24.54
CA LEU A 177 5.97 -11.01 24.66
C LEU A 177 4.92 -11.70 23.79
N ILE A 178 5.38 -12.47 22.80
CA ILE A 178 4.48 -13.16 21.89
C ILE A 178 4.72 -14.66 21.88
N GLU A 179 3.67 -15.41 22.11
CA GLU A 179 3.68 -16.86 21.98
C GLU A 179 3.10 -17.23 20.62
N VAL A 180 3.92 -17.82 19.76
CA VAL A 180 3.55 -18.33 18.43
C VAL A 180 4.34 -19.58 18.13
N GLU A 181 3.79 -20.44 17.26
CA GLU A 181 4.49 -21.60 16.76
C GLU A 181 5.72 -21.19 15.93
N GLN A 182 6.76 -22.02 15.90
CA GLN A 182 8.03 -21.72 15.25
C GLN A 182 7.86 -21.40 13.75
N ASN A 183 7.00 -22.12 13.03
CA ASN A 183 6.70 -21.85 11.62
C ASN A 183 6.07 -20.47 11.39
N MET A 184 5.23 -20.03 12.30
CA MET A 184 4.63 -18.69 12.27
C MET A 184 5.68 -17.63 12.59
N TRP A 185 6.53 -17.86 13.58
CA TRP A 185 7.66 -16.97 13.90
C TRP A 185 8.56 -16.74 12.69
N GLU A 186 8.97 -17.81 12.00
CA GLU A 186 9.82 -17.73 10.81
C GLU A 186 9.19 -16.90 9.68
N ARG A 187 7.88 -17.05 9.46
CA ARG A 187 7.15 -16.24 8.47
C ARG A 187 7.16 -14.75 8.83
N PHE A 188 6.96 -14.42 10.11
CA PHE A 188 7.02 -13.03 10.56
C PHE A 188 8.45 -12.49 10.55
N ALA A 189 9.42 -13.28 10.96
CA ALA A 189 10.83 -12.91 10.88
C ALA A 189 11.23 -12.55 9.44
N HIS A 190 10.79 -13.32 8.47
CA HIS A 190 11.01 -12.99 7.06
C HIS A 190 10.42 -11.63 6.69
N TYR A 191 9.16 -11.37 7.03
CA TYR A 191 8.49 -10.10 6.73
C TYR A 191 9.16 -8.89 7.38
N PHE A 192 9.52 -8.98 8.67
CA PHE A 192 10.13 -7.87 9.39
C PHE A 192 11.62 -7.67 9.09
N ASN A 193 12.33 -8.70 8.64
CA ASN A 193 13.75 -8.64 8.30
C ASN A 193 14.02 -8.07 6.89
N GLU A 194 13.02 -7.92 6.06
CA GLU A 194 13.17 -7.26 4.75
C GLU A 194 13.29 -5.73 4.83
N GLY A 195 13.14 -5.16 6.02
CA GLY A 195 13.04 -3.72 6.21
C GLY A 195 11.65 -3.20 5.87
N GLN A 196 11.38 -1.95 6.19
CA GLN A 196 10.07 -1.35 6.00
C GLN A 196 10.16 -0.12 5.11
N THR A 197 9.39 -0.12 4.02
CA THR A 197 9.25 1.03 3.14
C THR A 197 8.02 1.84 3.56
N GLY A 198 8.17 3.15 3.64
CA GLY A 198 7.11 4.08 3.98
C GLY A 198 7.23 5.42 3.25
N LEU A 199 6.23 6.27 3.40
CA LEU A 199 6.33 7.66 2.97
C LEU A 199 7.41 8.37 3.79
N LYS A 200 8.31 9.07 3.08
CA LYS A 200 9.25 9.96 3.75
C LYS A 200 8.46 11.09 4.41
N ASN A 201 8.49 11.13 5.72
CA ASN A 201 7.84 12.17 6.49
C ASN A 201 8.87 12.88 7.38
N PRO A 202 9.32 14.09 7.02
CA PRO A 202 10.29 14.84 7.80
C PRO A 202 9.78 15.24 9.21
N GLU A 203 8.46 15.26 9.41
CA GLU A 203 7.85 15.58 10.71
C GLU A 203 7.71 14.35 11.63
N LYS A 204 7.78 13.12 11.09
CA LYS A 204 7.80 11.88 11.88
C LYS A 204 9.21 11.50 12.31
N THR A 205 9.90 12.39 13.00
CA THR A 205 11.31 12.23 13.33
C THR A 205 11.61 11.27 14.48
N GLU A 206 10.66 10.90 15.31
CA GLU A 206 10.92 9.95 16.40
C GLU A 206 10.47 8.52 16.04
N LYS A 207 11.43 7.76 15.51
CA LYS A 207 11.27 6.30 15.44
C LYS A 207 11.29 5.78 16.89
N PHE A 208 10.20 5.12 17.27
CA PHE A 208 10.03 4.54 18.60
C PHE A 208 10.45 3.06 18.56
N VAL A 209 11.10 2.58 19.64
CA VAL A 209 11.49 1.18 19.72
C VAL A 209 10.31 0.32 20.13
N HIS A 210 9.88 -0.55 19.25
CA HIS A 210 8.84 -1.56 19.49
C HIS A 210 9.30 -2.91 18.93
N ILE A 211 9.44 -3.88 19.81
CA ILE A 211 10.02 -5.20 19.52
C ILE A 211 9.06 -6.29 20.00
N TYR A 212 8.81 -7.30 19.16
CA TYR A 212 8.24 -8.56 19.62
C TYR A 212 9.35 -9.50 20.06
N MET A 213 9.16 -10.15 21.20
CA MET A 213 10.05 -11.15 21.75
C MET A 213 9.33 -12.49 21.86
N GLY A 214 9.86 -13.51 21.16
CA GLY A 214 9.28 -14.86 21.06
C GLY A 214 9.95 -15.91 21.97
N ASP A 215 10.81 -15.50 22.88
CA ASP A 215 11.57 -16.42 23.74
C ASP A 215 10.74 -16.89 24.93
N PRO A 216 10.37 -18.21 25.02
CA PRO A 216 9.56 -18.73 26.12
C PRO A 216 10.22 -18.60 27.49
N ALA A 217 11.55 -18.75 27.57
CA ALA A 217 12.27 -18.64 28.85
C ALA A 217 12.19 -17.22 29.39
N MET A 218 12.35 -16.21 28.53
CA MET A 218 12.23 -14.80 28.88
C MET A 218 10.79 -14.43 29.24
N THR A 219 9.79 -14.96 28.50
CA THR A 219 8.37 -14.77 28.76
C THR A 219 8.00 -15.26 30.16
N ASN A 220 8.47 -16.46 30.54
CA ASN A 220 8.24 -17.01 31.87
C ASN A 220 8.91 -16.17 32.96
N ALA A 221 10.17 -15.80 32.77
CA ALA A 221 10.93 -15.00 33.76
C ALA A 221 10.26 -13.63 34.05
N VAL A 222 9.80 -12.96 32.99
CA VAL A 222 9.15 -11.65 33.10
C VAL A 222 7.77 -11.78 33.75
N SER A 223 6.99 -12.77 33.36
CA SER A 223 5.64 -13.03 33.95
C SER A 223 5.70 -13.33 35.42
N MET A 224 6.77 -13.95 35.91
CA MET A 224 7.01 -14.21 37.33
C MET A 224 7.54 -13.01 38.11
N ALA A 225 8.00 -11.96 37.45
CA ALA A 225 8.63 -10.80 38.09
C ALA A 225 7.63 -9.83 38.79
N ASN A 226 6.31 -10.06 38.66
CA ASN A 226 5.24 -9.34 39.33
C ASN A 226 5.48 -7.82 39.48
N ALA A 227 5.45 -7.07 38.40
CA ALA A 227 5.52 -5.60 38.36
C ALA A 227 6.68 -4.94 39.16
N LYS A 228 7.67 -5.72 39.59
CA LYS A 228 8.88 -5.20 40.21
C LYS A 228 9.81 -4.61 39.13
N SER A 229 10.56 -3.61 39.49
CA SER A 229 11.62 -3.06 38.63
C SER A 229 12.56 -4.17 38.18
N ILE A 230 12.75 -4.25 36.85
CA ILE A 230 13.60 -5.22 36.18
C ILE A 230 14.79 -4.43 35.62
N THR A 231 16.01 -4.85 35.88
CA THR A 231 17.18 -4.27 35.20
C THR A 231 17.16 -4.69 33.73
N ALA A 232 17.27 -3.73 32.83
CA ALA A 232 17.18 -3.98 31.41
C ALA A 232 18.35 -3.35 30.65
N ASN A 233 19.00 -4.15 29.80
CA ASN A 233 19.96 -3.66 28.85
C ASN A 233 19.49 -4.05 27.44
N LEU A 234 19.14 -3.05 26.61
CA LEU A 234 18.65 -3.24 25.24
C LEU A 234 19.58 -2.52 24.27
N LYS A 235 20.13 -3.27 23.34
CA LYS A 235 20.93 -2.71 22.25
C LYS A 235 20.30 -3.08 20.90
N VAL A 236 20.07 -2.07 20.06
CA VAL A 236 19.56 -2.23 18.69
C VAL A 236 20.52 -1.49 17.77
N GLU A 237 21.09 -2.17 16.78
CA GLU A 237 22.16 -1.66 15.95
C GLU A 237 21.97 -1.99 14.47
N GLY A 238 22.70 -1.26 13.62
CA GLY A 238 22.82 -1.53 12.19
C GLY A 238 21.58 -1.15 11.39
N ILE A 239 20.74 -0.25 11.92
CA ILE A 239 19.61 0.27 11.18
C ILE A 239 20.10 1.39 10.25
N GLU A 240 19.81 1.23 8.98
CA GLU A 240 20.05 2.21 7.94
C GLU A 240 18.74 2.72 7.35
N THR A 241 18.72 3.97 6.93
CA THR A 241 17.59 4.56 6.21
C THR A 241 18.05 4.96 4.81
N LYS A 242 17.41 4.40 3.80
CA LYS A 242 17.64 4.74 2.39
C LYS A 242 16.46 5.51 1.85
N GLU A 243 16.68 6.75 1.44
CA GLU A 243 15.67 7.58 0.78
C GLU A 243 15.68 7.34 -0.72
N PHE A 244 14.48 7.34 -1.32
CA PHE A 244 14.29 7.24 -2.76
C PHE A 244 12.93 7.84 -3.14
N SER A 245 12.61 7.84 -4.43
CA SER A 245 11.29 8.26 -4.89
C SER A 245 10.72 7.24 -5.86
N SER A 246 9.42 7.11 -5.81
CA SER A 246 8.63 6.48 -6.86
C SER A 246 7.65 7.49 -7.42
N ARG A 247 6.71 7.10 -8.28
CA ARG A 247 5.78 8.05 -8.89
C ARG A 247 4.43 7.42 -9.18
N ASN A 248 3.35 8.15 -8.91
CA ASN A 248 2.06 7.87 -9.53
C ASN A 248 2.08 8.42 -10.95
N VAL A 249 1.34 7.79 -11.85
CA VAL A 249 1.11 8.31 -13.21
C VAL A 249 -0.29 8.88 -13.26
N VAL A 250 -0.42 10.18 -13.58
CA VAL A 250 -1.69 10.91 -13.49
C VAL A 250 -1.97 11.70 -14.76
N GLY A 251 -3.18 11.55 -15.28
CA GLY A 251 -3.66 12.31 -16.44
C GLY A 251 -5.17 12.47 -16.43
N TYR A 252 -5.70 13.42 -17.20
CA TYR A 252 -7.12 13.68 -17.26
C TYR A 252 -7.63 13.96 -18.67
N LEU A 253 -8.91 13.72 -18.87
CA LEU A 253 -9.70 14.17 -20.01
C LEU A 253 -10.77 15.14 -19.52
N GLU A 254 -10.87 16.29 -20.17
CA GLU A 254 -11.87 17.30 -19.84
C GLU A 254 -13.26 16.85 -20.24
N GLY A 255 -14.24 17.03 -19.36
CA GLY A 255 -15.64 16.73 -19.62
C GLY A 255 -16.28 17.69 -20.61
N THR A 256 -17.38 17.25 -21.24
CA THR A 256 -18.09 17.99 -22.30
C THR A 256 -19.17 18.95 -21.80
N ASP A 257 -19.64 18.77 -20.56
CA ASP A 257 -20.68 19.60 -19.98
C ASP A 257 -20.10 20.81 -19.24
N PRO A 258 -20.46 22.04 -19.62
CA PRO A 258 -19.89 23.24 -19.01
C PRO A 258 -20.10 23.37 -17.49
N LYS A 259 -21.11 22.70 -16.92
CA LYS A 259 -21.41 22.74 -15.48
C LYS A 259 -20.75 21.59 -14.70
N LEU A 260 -20.50 20.46 -15.37
CA LEU A 260 -20.02 19.24 -14.73
C LEU A 260 -18.53 18.97 -15.02
N LYS A 261 -17.91 19.65 -15.97
CA LYS A 261 -16.51 19.40 -16.37
C LYS A 261 -15.48 19.64 -15.25
N ASP A 262 -15.85 20.42 -14.23
CA ASP A 262 -14.99 20.67 -13.06
C ASP A 262 -15.10 19.55 -11.99
N GLU A 263 -15.95 18.54 -12.21
CA GLU A 263 -16.10 17.36 -11.38
C GLU A 263 -15.39 16.17 -12.04
N PHE A 264 -14.72 15.34 -11.24
CA PHE A 264 -13.90 14.24 -11.74
C PHE A 264 -14.46 12.86 -11.32
N ILE A 265 -14.54 11.96 -12.30
CA ILE A 265 -14.65 10.52 -12.07
C ILE A 265 -13.23 9.95 -12.15
N ILE A 266 -12.81 9.24 -11.11
CA ILE A 266 -11.48 8.64 -11.04
C ILE A 266 -11.53 7.21 -11.56
N TYR A 267 -10.55 6.85 -12.38
CA TYR A 267 -10.25 5.49 -12.81
C TYR A 267 -8.83 5.17 -12.34
N SER A 268 -8.70 4.20 -11.45
CA SER A 268 -7.41 3.90 -10.82
C SER A 268 -7.07 2.42 -10.80
N ALA A 269 -5.79 2.14 -10.72
CA ALA A 269 -5.18 0.84 -10.44
C ALA A 269 -3.80 1.07 -9.84
N HIS A 270 -3.20 0.07 -9.21
CA HIS A 270 -1.76 0.12 -8.96
C HIS A 270 -1.01 -0.59 -10.07
N TYR A 271 0.24 -0.18 -10.30
CA TYR A 271 1.07 -0.72 -11.38
C TYR A 271 2.41 -1.29 -10.90
N ASP A 272 2.74 -1.15 -9.60
CA ASP A 272 3.84 -1.87 -8.97
C ASP A 272 3.44 -3.29 -8.61
N HIS A 273 4.45 -4.14 -8.31
CA HIS A 273 4.26 -5.46 -7.73
C HIS A 273 5.46 -5.81 -6.85
N VAL A 274 5.54 -7.05 -6.36
CA VAL A 274 6.48 -7.44 -5.30
C VAL A 274 7.93 -7.66 -5.76
N GLY A 275 8.19 -7.71 -7.06
CA GLY A 275 9.55 -7.80 -7.59
C GLY A 275 10.08 -9.23 -7.70
N ILE A 276 11.34 -9.42 -7.28
CA ILE A 276 12.03 -10.72 -7.26
C ILE A 276 11.97 -11.28 -5.83
N GLY A 277 11.61 -12.54 -5.69
CA GLY A 277 11.50 -13.21 -4.41
C GLY A 277 12.15 -14.60 -4.40
N LYS A 278 11.70 -15.45 -3.50
CA LYS A 278 12.15 -16.84 -3.44
C LYS A 278 11.68 -17.60 -4.68
N PRO A 279 12.57 -18.40 -5.33
CA PRO A 279 12.18 -19.16 -6.50
C PRO A 279 11.10 -20.20 -6.15
N ASN A 280 10.18 -20.41 -7.09
CA ASN A 280 9.19 -21.48 -7.03
C ASN A 280 9.80 -22.86 -7.39
N ALA A 281 8.96 -23.88 -7.58
CA ALA A 281 9.40 -25.24 -7.90
C ALA A 281 10.09 -25.33 -9.27
N GLU A 282 9.81 -24.42 -10.18
CA GLU A 282 10.39 -24.31 -11.52
C GLU A 282 11.65 -23.42 -11.55
N ASN A 283 12.15 -23.01 -10.36
CA ASN A 283 13.28 -22.10 -10.18
C ASN A 283 13.03 -20.70 -10.75
N ASP A 284 11.77 -20.29 -10.91
CA ASP A 284 11.37 -18.93 -11.24
C ASP A 284 11.24 -18.08 -9.99
N SER A 285 11.93 -16.95 -9.96
CA SER A 285 11.97 -16.01 -8.85
C SER A 285 11.31 -14.66 -9.17
N ILE A 286 10.86 -14.46 -10.41
CA ILE A 286 10.22 -13.22 -10.83
C ILE A 286 8.72 -13.31 -10.59
N TYR A 287 8.21 -12.43 -9.73
CA TYR A 287 6.78 -12.29 -9.53
C TYR A 287 6.24 -11.30 -10.57
N ASN A 288 5.79 -11.84 -11.70
CA ASN A 288 5.41 -11.03 -12.88
C ASN A 288 4.20 -10.12 -12.66
N GLY A 289 3.28 -10.46 -11.74
CA GLY A 289 2.14 -9.61 -11.40
C GLY A 289 1.16 -9.39 -12.54
N ALA A 290 0.82 -10.44 -13.32
CA ALA A 290 -0.15 -10.34 -14.40
C ALA A 290 -1.58 -10.07 -13.88
N ARG A 291 -2.00 -10.83 -12.85
CA ARG A 291 -3.30 -10.67 -12.18
C ARG A 291 -3.29 -9.54 -11.17
N ASP A 292 -2.16 -9.34 -10.51
CA ASP A 292 -1.90 -8.36 -9.48
C ASP A 292 -0.68 -7.50 -9.89
N ASN A 293 -0.80 -6.35 -10.58
CA ASN A 293 -2.09 -5.85 -11.06
C ASN A 293 -1.94 -5.29 -12.50
N ALA A 294 -1.23 -6.03 -13.39
CA ALA A 294 -1.11 -5.62 -14.79
C ALA A 294 -2.47 -5.54 -15.48
N ILE A 295 -3.42 -6.44 -15.13
CA ILE A 295 -4.77 -6.42 -15.70
C ILE A 295 -5.58 -5.21 -15.26
N GLY A 296 -5.49 -4.80 -13.99
CA GLY A 296 -6.13 -3.57 -13.51
C GLY A 296 -5.56 -2.33 -14.19
N THR A 297 -4.23 -2.29 -14.36
CA THR A 297 -3.54 -1.24 -15.10
C THR A 297 -4.00 -1.20 -16.57
N ALA A 298 -4.10 -2.34 -17.24
CA ALA A 298 -4.62 -2.45 -18.62
C ALA A 298 -6.08 -1.98 -18.71
N THR A 299 -6.89 -2.27 -17.69
CA THR A 299 -8.29 -1.81 -17.61
C THR A 299 -8.37 -0.27 -17.58
N VAL A 300 -7.51 0.38 -16.81
CA VAL A 300 -7.46 1.87 -16.74
C VAL A 300 -7.00 2.45 -18.08
N LEU A 301 -6.01 1.84 -18.76
CA LEU A 301 -5.58 2.28 -20.10
C LEU A 301 -6.70 2.13 -21.13
N SER A 302 -7.43 1.01 -21.11
CA SER A 302 -8.58 0.79 -22.02
C SER A 302 -9.71 1.78 -21.75
N ALA A 303 -9.97 2.11 -20.49
CA ALA A 303 -10.92 3.15 -20.11
C ALA A 303 -10.47 4.53 -20.62
N ALA A 304 -9.18 4.85 -20.52
CA ALA A 304 -8.62 6.11 -21.02
C ALA A 304 -8.76 6.25 -22.54
N GLU A 305 -8.50 5.18 -23.29
CA GLU A 305 -8.69 5.15 -24.74
C GLU A 305 -10.14 5.33 -25.14
N ASN A 306 -11.06 4.60 -24.48
CA ASN A 306 -12.50 4.69 -24.73
C ASN A 306 -13.03 6.10 -24.45
N LEU A 307 -12.69 6.67 -23.29
CA LEU A 307 -13.18 7.97 -22.86
C LEU A 307 -12.56 9.13 -23.64
N ALA A 308 -11.37 8.92 -24.22
CA ALA A 308 -10.80 9.89 -25.16
C ALA A 308 -11.58 9.94 -26.49
N LYS A 309 -12.09 8.80 -26.94
CA LYS A 309 -12.90 8.69 -28.16
C LYS A 309 -14.36 9.09 -27.91
N TYR A 310 -14.89 8.76 -26.74
CA TYR A 310 -16.28 9.02 -26.33
C TYR A 310 -16.33 9.76 -25.00
N PRO A 311 -16.02 11.06 -24.98
CA PRO A 311 -15.88 11.82 -23.74
C PRO A 311 -17.23 11.95 -23.00
N THR A 312 -17.15 11.90 -21.68
CA THR A 312 -18.30 12.01 -20.78
C THR A 312 -18.59 13.46 -20.39
N LYS A 313 -19.72 13.70 -19.73
CA LYS A 313 -20.10 15.05 -19.25
C LYS A 313 -19.13 15.57 -18.18
N ARG A 314 -18.76 14.70 -17.22
CA ARG A 314 -17.74 15.00 -16.19
C ARG A 314 -16.35 14.68 -16.73
N SER A 315 -15.37 15.34 -16.18
CA SER A 315 -13.98 15.02 -16.46
C SER A 315 -13.59 13.64 -15.92
N SER A 316 -12.70 12.97 -16.65
CA SER A 316 -12.15 11.67 -16.24
C SER A 316 -10.72 11.84 -15.77
N LEU A 317 -10.39 11.36 -14.57
CA LEU A 317 -9.06 11.41 -13.98
C LEU A 317 -8.51 9.98 -13.90
N PHE A 318 -7.38 9.74 -14.52
CA PHE A 318 -6.70 8.44 -14.52
C PHE A 318 -5.51 8.50 -13.57
N ILE A 319 -5.47 7.57 -12.60
CA ILE A 319 -4.39 7.50 -11.63
C ILE A 319 -3.89 6.06 -11.54
N LEU A 320 -2.61 5.87 -11.90
CA LEU A 320 -1.92 4.60 -11.75
C LEU A 320 -0.95 4.74 -10.57
N PHE A 321 -1.28 4.08 -9.47
CA PHE A 321 -0.58 4.24 -8.20
C PHE A 321 0.67 3.38 -8.13
N THR A 322 1.72 3.91 -7.48
CA THR A 322 2.90 3.18 -7.05
C THR A 322 2.80 2.80 -5.58
N GLY A 323 3.57 1.81 -5.15
CA GLY A 323 3.73 1.49 -3.73
C GLY A 323 2.47 0.95 -3.05
N GLU A 324 1.59 0.35 -3.81
CA GLU A 324 0.43 -0.37 -3.27
C GLU A 324 0.88 -1.52 -2.40
N GLU A 325 1.79 -2.35 -2.92
CA GLU A 325 2.37 -3.55 -2.29
C GLU A 325 3.18 -3.25 -1.02
N LYS A 326 3.54 -2.00 -0.81
CA LYS A 326 4.21 -1.51 0.40
C LYS A 326 3.23 -0.81 1.36
N GLY A 327 1.93 -1.04 1.18
CA GLY A 327 0.87 -0.54 2.04
C GLY A 327 0.18 0.72 1.54
N LEU A 328 -0.22 0.76 0.28
CA LEU A 328 -1.00 1.83 -0.34
C LEU A 328 -0.27 3.20 -0.36
N LEU A 329 1.07 3.21 -0.47
CA LEU A 329 1.85 4.44 -0.25
C LEU A 329 1.53 5.52 -1.27
N GLY A 330 1.39 5.17 -2.56
CA GLY A 330 1.10 6.12 -3.62
C GLY A 330 -0.27 6.77 -3.48
N SER A 331 -1.30 6.00 -3.15
CA SER A 331 -2.66 6.53 -2.95
C SER A 331 -2.80 7.34 -1.66
N LYS A 332 -2.13 6.93 -0.57
CA LYS A 332 -2.04 7.72 0.67
C LYS A 332 -1.38 9.08 0.41
N TYR A 333 -0.24 9.07 -0.28
CA TYR A 333 0.45 10.32 -0.62
C TYR A 333 -0.41 11.22 -1.50
N TYR A 334 -1.13 10.64 -2.47
CA TYR A 334 -2.04 11.39 -3.33
C TYR A 334 -3.18 12.04 -2.53
N ALA A 335 -3.74 11.34 -1.54
CA ALA A 335 -4.81 11.88 -0.69
C ALA A 335 -4.32 13.06 0.18
N GLU A 336 -3.05 13.05 0.59
CA GLU A 336 -2.44 14.14 1.35
C GLU A 336 -1.90 15.28 0.46
N ASN A 337 -1.51 14.96 -0.78
CA ASN A 337 -0.89 15.87 -1.75
C ASN A 337 -1.55 15.74 -3.13
N PRO A 338 -2.85 16.05 -3.26
CA PRO A 338 -3.58 15.81 -4.49
C PRO A 338 -3.19 16.82 -5.58
N VAL A 339 -3.01 16.34 -6.82
CA VAL A 339 -2.75 17.18 -7.99
C VAL A 339 -4.04 17.84 -8.54
N MET A 340 -5.20 17.32 -8.17
CA MET A 340 -6.52 17.89 -8.43
C MET A 340 -7.30 18.00 -7.11
N PRO A 341 -8.18 19.01 -6.94
CA PRO A 341 -8.90 19.22 -5.68
C PRO A 341 -9.77 18.01 -5.29
N LEU A 342 -9.56 17.44 -4.11
CA LEU A 342 -10.31 16.25 -3.62
C LEU A 342 -11.82 16.48 -3.57
N ASN A 343 -12.27 17.70 -3.24
CA ASN A 343 -13.70 18.05 -3.18
C ASN A 343 -14.37 18.11 -4.57
N LYS A 344 -13.61 17.96 -5.64
CA LYS A 344 -14.11 17.83 -7.02
C LYS A 344 -14.16 16.39 -7.51
N MET A 345 -13.70 15.45 -6.70
CA MET A 345 -13.71 14.03 -7.00
C MET A 345 -15.03 13.42 -6.51
N VAL A 346 -15.90 13.05 -7.44
CA VAL A 346 -17.27 12.63 -7.10
C VAL A 346 -17.41 11.10 -7.02
N TYR A 347 -16.56 10.35 -7.72
CA TYR A 347 -16.55 8.89 -7.68
C TYR A 347 -15.19 8.31 -8.08
N CYS A 348 -14.87 7.10 -7.59
CA CYS A 348 -13.65 6.38 -7.94
C CYS A 348 -13.96 4.92 -8.29
N PHE A 349 -13.53 4.52 -9.48
CA PHE A 349 -13.45 3.13 -9.90
C PHE A 349 -11.99 2.67 -9.75
N ASN A 350 -11.73 1.78 -8.81
CA ASN A 350 -10.42 1.14 -8.67
C ASN A 350 -10.47 -0.28 -9.20
N SER A 351 -9.54 -0.63 -10.08
CA SER A 351 -9.40 -1.98 -10.61
C SER A 351 -8.19 -2.65 -9.98
N ASP A 352 -8.44 -3.72 -9.24
CA ASP A 352 -7.42 -4.46 -8.53
C ASP A 352 -7.73 -5.95 -8.58
N ASN A 353 -6.72 -6.73 -8.96
CA ASN A 353 -6.83 -8.16 -9.20
C ASN A 353 -7.90 -8.56 -10.24
N GLY A 354 -7.53 -9.35 -11.18
CA GLY A 354 -8.43 -9.81 -12.25
C GLY A 354 -8.11 -11.23 -12.70
N GLY A 355 -8.81 -11.69 -13.76
CA GLY A 355 -8.51 -12.98 -14.38
C GLY A 355 -8.82 -14.19 -13.51
N TYR A 356 -9.94 -14.17 -12.79
CA TYR A 356 -10.43 -15.35 -12.07
C TYR A 356 -10.86 -16.45 -13.04
N ASN A 357 -10.82 -17.71 -12.57
CA ASN A 357 -11.17 -18.88 -13.41
C ASN A 357 -12.65 -18.89 -13.85
N ASP A 358 -13.52 -18.20 -13.14
CA ASP A 358 -14.92 -18.01 -13.51
C ASP A 358 -15.11 -16.64 -14.18
N THR A 359 -15.10 -16.63 -15.50
CA THR A 359 -15.24 -15.41 -16.31
C THR A 359 -16.66 -14.82 -16.30
N SER A 360 -17.63 -15.52 -15.68
CA SER A 360 -19.02 -15.05 -15.55
C SER A 360 -19.21 -14.14 -14.32
N LYS A 361 -18.21 -13.98 -13.46
CA LYS A 361 -18.29 -13.25 -12.20
C LYS A 361 -17.25 -12.17 -12.10
N VAL A 362 -17.64 -11.06 -11.50
CA VAL A 362 -16.76 -10.01 -11.02
C VAL A 362 -17.06 -9.75 -9.55
N THR A 363 -16.02 -9.34 -8.79
CA THR A 363 -16.20 -8.92 -7.40
C THR A 363 -16.19 -7.40 -7.34
N ILE A 364 -17.21 -6.81 -6.76
CA ILE A 364 -17.35 -5.37 -6.57
C ILE A 364 -17.39 -5.08 -5.08
N PHE A 365 -16.39 -4.34 -4.58
CA PHE A 365 -16.37 -3.83 -3.21
C PHE A 365 -17.05 -2.45 -3.16
N GLY A 366 -17.79 -2.19 -2.08
CA GLY A 366 -18.48 -0.91 -1.90
C GLY A 366 -19.87 -0.83 -2.53
N LEU A 367 -20.38 -1.92 -3.12
CA LEU A 367 -21.77 -2.03 -3.55
C LEU A 367 -22.68 -1.71 -2.34
N HIS A 368 -23.71 -0.92 -2.53
CA HIS A 368 -24.63 -0.40 -1.49
C HIS A 368 -24.01 0.61 -0.49
N ARG A 369 -22.76 1.04 -0.68
CA ARG A 369 -22.16 2.14 0.09
C ARG A 369 -22.21 3.49 -0.62
N THR A 370 -22.72 3.50 -1.85
CA THR A 370 -22.90 4.70 -2.67
C THR A 370 -24.32 4.77 -3.18
N THR A 371 -24.79 5.96 -3.50
CA THR A 371 -26.11 6.19 -4.10
C THR A 371 -26.12 5.95 -5.61
N VAL A 372 -24.99 5.54 -6.21
CA VAL A 372 -24.78 5.43 -7.66
C VAL A 372 -24.72 3.96 -8.11
N ALA A 373 -24.62 3.02 -7.18
CA ALA A 373 -24.54 1.58 -7.48
C ALA A 373 -25.92 0.93 -7.51
#